data_cd0993acb9072a02d3006e5bedebc30e
#
_entry.id   cd0993acb9072a02d3006e5bedebc30e
#
_cell.length_a   1.000
_cell.length_b   1.000
_cell.length_c   1.000
_cell.angle_alpha   90.00
_cell.angle_beta   90.00
_cell.angle_gamma   90.00
#
_symmetry.space_group_name_H-M   'P 1'
#
loop_
_entity.id
_entity.type
_entity.pdbx_description
1 polymer ?
#
loop_
_entity_poly.entity_id
_entity_poly.type
_entity_poly.pdbx_seq_one_letter_code
_entity_poly.pdbx_strand_id
1 'polypeptide(L)'
;MKTQNGKLWSTLNDGKFELRSMTLSDLEESLKVLDNAFFINESVCKGCEINLPHNSQAREDLKELSRITAQDGVSLFVRHLESGRIVAVAFNKLQFAPPPGEDTFFVKFRNEQVKSPSALRLMDYMIAEDAKIDVLADYNMDCVCELMFLATLPEFGRLGLGTTLTKYTIELSRDILQGGHALENVAEELRDKRPAAVNALWTSEFTHNIGKAVGFKVLNKTPYTEFEFNGKRFDERIGPQHKFSELAMYKL
;
A
#
# COMPACT_ATOMS: atom_id res chain seq x y z
N MET A 1 21.11 18.90 13.36
CA MET A 1 19.72 18.67 12.96
C MET A 1 19.17 17.54 13.83
N LYS A 2 18.14 17.76 14.64
CA LYS A 2 17.44 16.66 15.33
C LYS A 2 16.75 15.84 14.24
N THR A 3 17.12 14.59 14.06
CA THR A 3 16.34 13.63 13.27
C THR A 3 14.96 13.58 13.90
N GLN A 4 13.98 14.12 13.23
CA GLN A 4 12.59 14.10 13.69
C GLN A 4 12.13 12.64 13.54
N ASN A 5 12.18 11.87 14.61
CA ASN A 5 11.62 10.52 14.63
C ASN A 5 10.11 10.65 14.40
N GLY A 6 9.56 9.84 13.47
CA GLY A 6 8.12 9.79 13.26
C GLY A 6 7.36 9.45 14.56
N LYS A 7 6.07 9.89 14.64
CA LYS A 7 5.21 9.66 15.82
C LYS A 7 5.20 8.17 16.20
N LEU A 8 5.45 7.88 17.47
CA LEU A 8 5.24 6.54 18.05
C LEU A 8 3.74 6.35 18.28
N TRP A 9 3.16 5.34 17.63
CA TRP A 9 1.76 4.97 17.79
C TRP A 9 1.56 3.91 18.86
N SER A 10 2.45 2.91 18.90
CA SER A 10 2.32 1.79 19.85
C SER A 10 3.63 1.04 20.02
N THR A 11 3.76 0.37 21.15
CA THR A 11 4.70 -0.73 21.37
C THR A 11 3.94 -2.06 21.29
N LEU A 12 4.54 -3.06 20.65
CA LEU A 12 3.88 -4.33 20.32
C LEU A 12 4.66 -5.50 20.89
N ASN A 13 3.98 -6.62 21.15
CA ASN A 13 4.57 -7.89 21.55
C ASN A 13 5.53 -7.73 22.74
N ASP A 14 4.99 -7.26 23.87
CA ASP A 14 5.73 -7.06 25.12
C ASP A 14 6.97 -6.15 24.97
N GLY A 15 6.84 -5.10 24.18
CA GLY A 15 7.88 -4.10 23.97
C GLY A 15 8.97 -4.50 22.96
N LYS A 16 8.80 -5.57 22.22
CA LYS A 16 9.79 -6.02 21.20
C LYS A 16 9.77 -5.19 19.92
N PHE A 17 8.66 -4.53 19.64
CA PHE A 17 8.48 -3.75 18.41
C PHE A 17 7.89 -2.38 18.72
N GLU A 18 8.21 -1.41 17.86
CA GLU A 18 7.57 -0.09 17.81
C GLU A 18 6.89 0.11 16.48
N LEU A 19 5.64 0.59 16.50
CA LEU A 19 4.90 1.07 15.33
C LEU A 19 4.97 2.59 15.30
N ARG A 20 5.47 3.14 14.19
CA ARG A 20 5.70 4.57 14.02
C ARG A 20 5.19 5.10 12.68
N SER A 21 4.91 6.41 12.63
CA SER A 21 4.81 7.14 11.36
C SER A 21 6.15 7.10 10.64
N MET A 22 6.09 6.83 9.33
CA MET A 22 7.28 6.85 8.47
C MET A 22 7.68 8.30 8.16
N THR A 23 8.98 8.57 8.28
CA THR A 23 9.59 9.80 7.80
C THR A 23 10.48 9.52 6.59
N LEU A 24 10.92 10.56 5.89
CA LEU A 24 11.83 10.38 4.75
C LEU A 24 13.18 9.77 5.16
N SER A 25 13.58 9.88 6.43
CA SER A 25 14.79 9.22 6.94
C SER A 25 14.63 7.69 7.09
N ASP A 26 13.40 7.18 7.19
CA ASP A 26 13.09 5.75 7.31
C ASP A 26 12.86 5.10 5.93
N LEU A 27 12.75 5.91 4.88
CA LEU A 27 12.27 5.48 3.56
C LEU A 27 13.14 4.39 2.93
N GLU A 28 14.45 4.60 2.84
CA GLU A 28 15.35 3.63 2.17
C GLU A 28 15.43 2.29 2.91
N GLU A 29 15.29 2.29 4.24
CA GLU A 29 15.19 1.05 5.01
C GLU A 29 13.83 0.36 4.77
N SER A 30 12.75 1.14 4.67
CA SER A 30 11.40 0.66 4.38
C SER A 30 11.30 0.05 2.97
N LEU A 31 11.96 0.64 1.97
CA LEU A 31 12.03 0.10 0.61
C LEU A 31 12.73 -1.28 0.55
N LYS A 32 13.71 -1.55 1.43
CA LYS A 32 14.31 -2.88 1.55
C LYS A 32 13.30 -3.93 2.02
N VAL A 33 12.32 -3.56 2.84
CA VAL A 33 11.25 -4.48 3.23
C VAL A 33 10.38 -4.83 2.02
N LEU A 34 10.03 -3.86 1.17
CA LEU A 34 9.31 -4.14 -0.08
C LEU A 34 10.13 -5.05 -1.02
N ASP A 35 11.41 -4.77 -1.17
CA ASP A 35 12.30 -5.54 -2.07
C ASP A 35 12.46 -7.00 -1.62
N ASN A 36 12.53 -7.24 -0.30
CA ASN A 36 12.76 -8.58 0.27
C ASN A 36 11.47 -9.35 0.60
N ALA A 37 10.31 -8.70 0.60
CA ALA A 37 9.05 -9.34 0.95
C ALA A 37 7.96 -9.13 -0.12
N PHE A 38 7.62 -7.88 -0.44
CA PHE A 38 6.49 -7.55 -1.32
C PHE A 38 6.75 -7.99 -2.76
N PHE A 39 7.79 -7.44 -3.40
CA PHE A 39 8.05 -7.67 -4.83
C PHE A 39 8.33 -9.13 -5.18
N ILE A 40 8.71 -9.94 -4.20
CA ILE A 40 8.99 -11.38 -4.40
C ILE A 40 7.73 -12.23 -4.20
N ASN A 41 6.86 -11.87 -3.25
CA ASN A 41 5.80 -12.77 -2.79
C ASN A 41 4.38 -12.32 -3.15
N GLU A 42 4.19 -11.02 -3.44
CA GLU A 42 2.88 -10.46 -3.71
C GLU A 42 2.28 -11.05 -5.01
N SER A 43 0.95 -11.25 -5.01
CA SER A 43 0.26 -11.99 -6.08
C SER A 43 0.39 -11.32 -7.45
N VAL A 44 0.10 -10.02 -7.54
CA VAL A 44 0.15 -9.31 -8.83
C VAL A 44 1.59 -9.12 -9.30
N CYS A 45 2.54 -8.95 -8.38
CA CYS A 45 3.96 -8.96 -8.70
C CYS A 45 4.38 -10.29 -9.37
N LYS A 46 3.84 -11.42 -8.91
CA LYS A 46 4.03 -12.72 -9.58
C LYS A 46 3.33 -12.78 -10.94
N GLY A 47 2.09 -12.30 -11.02
CA GLY A 47 1.33 -12.22 -12.27
C GLY A 47 2.05 -11.44 -13.36
N CYS A 48 2.71 -10.35 -12.98
CA CYS A 48 3.49 -9.46 -13.85
C CYS A 48 4.99 -9.82 -13.94
N GLU A 49 5.44 -10.95 -13.38
CA GLU A 49 6.84 -11.41 -13.41
C GLU A 49 7.84 -10.46 -12.70
N ILE A 50 7.39 -9.54 -11.85
CA ILE A 50 8.25 -8.60 -11.10
C ILE A 50 9.17 -9.34 -10.12
N ASN A 51 8.70 -10.47 -9.59
CA ASN A 51 9.43 -11.33 -8.68
C ASN A 51 10.65 -12.01 -9.32
N LEU A 52 10.75 -12.03 -10.65
CA LEU A 52 11.85 -12.69 -11.34
C LEU A 52 13.14 -11.85 -11.27
N PRO A 53 14.32 -12.49 -11.11
CA PRO A 53 15.59 -11.78 -10.92
C PRO A 53 15.96 -10.82 -12.05
N HIS A 54 15.60 -11.15 -13.29
CA HIS A 54 15.92 -10.34 -14.47
C HIS A 54 15.02 -9.10 -14.61
N ASN A 55 13.94 -8.98 -13.83
CA ASN A 55 13.03 -7.83 -13.84
C ASN A 55 13.35 -6.79 -12.75
N SER A 56 14.65 -6.57 -12.48
CA SER A 56 15.11 -5.59 -11.47
C SER A 56 14.62 -4.17 -11.77
N GLN A 57 14.54 -3.78 -13.06
CA GLN A 57 14.01 -2.45 -13.43
C GLN A 57 12.55 -2.27 -12.99
N ALA A 58 11.73 -3.31 -13.07
CA ALA A 58 10.34 -3.23 -12.59
C ALA A 58 10.25 -2.94 -11.09
N ARG A 59 11.17 -3.51 -10.30
CA ARG A 59 11.24 -3.21 -8.86
C ARG A 59 11.70 -1.77 -8.60
N GLU A 60 12.66 -1.26 -9.40
CA GLU A 60 13.06 0.15 -9.29
C GLU A 60 11.90 1.10 -9.64
N ASP A 61 11.14 0.82 -10.70
CA ASP A 61 9.95 1.59 -11.06
C ASP A 61 8.93 1.61 -9.90
N LEU A 62 8.68 0.47 -9.25
CA LEU A 62 7.75 0.39 -8.12
C LEU A 62 8.31 0.98 -6.82
N LYS A 63 9.64 0.96 -6.61
CA LYS A 63 10.25 1.73 -5.52
C LYS A 63 10.07 3.22 -5.72
N GLU A 64 10.10 3.72 -6.95
CA GLU A 64 9.81 5.12 -7.23
C GLU A 64 8.35 5.46 -6.90
N LEU A 65 7.40 4.60 -7.26
CA LEU A 65 6.01 4.74 -6.82
C LEU A 65 5.90 4.81 -5.29
N SER A 66 6.65 3.94 -4.59
CA SER A 66 6.66 3.91 -3.13
C SER A 66 7.30 5.17 -2.52
N ARG A 67 8.34 5.74 -3.16
CA ARG A 67 8.95 7.02 -2.74
C ARG A 67 7.96 8.17 -2.84
N ILE A 68 7.27 8.27 -3.97
CA ILE A 68 6.23 9.30 -4.18
C ILE A 68 5.09 9.11 -3.17
N THR A 69 4.65 7.86 -2.94
CA THR A 69 3.62 7.53 -1.94
C THR A 69 4.02 7.98 -0.53
N ALA A 70 5.28 7.77 -0.14
CA ALA A 70 5.76 8.13 1.19
C ALA A 70 5.81 9.65 1.43
N GLN A 71 5.90 10.46 0.37
CA GLN A 71 5.91 11.93 0.47
C GLN A 71 4.62 12.50 1.06
N ASP A 72 3.49 11.80 0.94
CA ASP A 72 2.24 12.24 1.56
C ASP A 72 2.31 12.31 3.09
N GLY A 73 3.27 11.60 3.72
CA GLY A 73 3.50 11.62 5.17
C GLY A 73 2.50 10.79 5.98
N VAL A 74 1.78 9.87 5.33
CA VAL A 74 0.73 9.01 5.96
C VAL A 74 1.12 7.54 6.05
N SER A 75 2.36 7.20 5.72
CA SER A 75 2.88 5.82 5.78
C SER A 75 3.33 5.43 7.19
N LEU A 76 3.33 4.12 7.46
CA LEU A 76 3.66 3.54 8.76
C LEU A 76 4.71 2.44 8.62
N PHE A 77 5.48 2.21 9.68
CA PHE A 77 6.37 1.06 9.76
C PHE A 77 6.41 0.44 11.16
N VAL A 78 6.91 -0.79 11.23
CA VAL A 78 7.23 -1.47 12.49
C VAL A 78 8.72 -1.74 12.55
N ARG A 79 9.35 -1.30 13.65
CA ARG A 79 10.77 -1.54 13.97
C ARG A 79 10.90 -2.61 15.04
N HIS A 80 11.75 -3.60 14.81
CA HIS A 80 12.15 -4.59 15.81
C HIS A 80 13.28 -4.00 16.65
N LEU A 81 13.05 -3.81 17.96
CA LEU A 81 13.94 -3.04 18.81
C LEU A 81 15.29 -3.72 19.06
N GLU A 82 15.32 -5.04 19.20
CA GLU A 82 16.56 -5.79 19.42
C GLU A 82 17.54 -5.65 18.24
N SER A 83 17.05 -5.76 17.02
CA SER A 83 17.90 -5.65 15.80
C SER A 83 18.00 -4.23 15.25
N GLY A 84 17.17 -3.29 15.72
CA GLY A 84 17.03 -1.95 15.17
C GLY A 84 16.41 -1.88 13.77
N ARG A 85 16.05 -3.01 13.14
CA ARG A 85 15.59 -3.10 11.76
C ARG A 85 14.11 -2.74 11.62
N ILE A 86 13.75 -2.08 10.51
CA ILE A 86 12.37 -2.03 10.03
C ILE A 86 12.01 -3.40 9.46
N VAL A 87 10.90 -3.99 9.92
CA VAL A 87 10.52 -5.37 9.61
C VAL A 87 9.15 -5.51 8.97
N ALA A 88 8.32 -4.47 9.06
CA ALA A 88 7.04 -4.41 8.38
C ALA A 88 6.70 -2.96 8.04
N VAL A 89 5.98 -2.76 6.92
CA VAL A 89 5.64 -1.44 6.38
C VAL A 89 4.22 -1.42 5.84
N ALA A 90 3.58 -0.25 5.94
CA ALA A 90 2.36 0.12 5.24
C ALA A 90 2.61 1.45 4.54
N PHE A 91 2.74 1.42 3.20
CA PHE A 91 2.77 2.63 2.40
C PHE A 91 1.34 3.04 2.08
N ASN A 92 0.98 4.20 2.52
CA ASN A 92 -0.36 4.76 2.37
C ASN A 92 -0.29 6.04 1.55
N LYS A 93 -1.35 6.32 0.79
CA LYS A 93 -1.49 7.53 -0.01
C LYS A 93 -2.85 8.19 0.21
N LEU A 94 -2.89 9.50 0.24
CA LEU A 94 -4.14 10.26 0.17
C LEU A 94 -4.57 10.34 -1.30
N GLN A 95 -5.70 9.74 -1.62
CA GLN A 95 -6.30 9.75 -2.96
C GLN A 95 -7.50 10.69 -2.98
N PHE A 96 -7.56 11.53 -4.00
CA PHE A 96 -8.63 12.49 -4.26
C PHE A 96 -8.77 12.70 -5.77
N ALA A 97 -9.91 13.21 -6.22
CA ALA A 97 -10.15 13.44 -7.63
C ALA A 97 -9.14 14.45 -8.19
N PRO A 98 -8.53 14.18 -9.35
CA PRO A 98 -7.68 15.14 -10.01
C PRO A 98 -8.48 16.37 -10.46
N PRO A 99 -7.84 17.51 -10.73
CA PRO A 99 -8.48 18.63 -11.42
C PRO A 99 -9.15 18.19 -12.73
N PRO A 100 -10.26 18.84 -13.14
CA PRO A 100 -10.95 18.48 -14.38
C PRO A 100 -10.02 18.49 -15.59
N GLY A 101 -10.00 17.36 -16.32
CA GLY A 101 -9.18 17.17 -17.53
C GLY A 101 -7.75 16.68 -17.26
N GLU A 102 -7.39 16.43 -16.01
CA GLU A 102 -6.12 15.82 -15.65
C GLU A 102 -6.26 14.31 -15.40
N ASP A 103 -5.16 13.59 -15.67
CA ASP A 103 -5.05 12.17 -15.37
C ASP A 103 -5.04 11.90 -13.86
N THR A 104 -5.53 10.73 -13.44
CA THR A 104 -5.41 10.25 -12.06
C THR A 104 -3.93 9.99 -11.71
N PHE A 105 -3.65 9.87 -10.41
CA PHE A 105 -2.30 9.60 -9.92
C PHE A 105 -1.65 8.38 -10.59
N PHE A 106 -2.36 7.27 -10.70
CA PHE A 106 -1.83 6.05 -11.30
C PHE A 106 -1.59 6.19 -12.81
N VAL A 107 -2.47 6.89 -13.53
CA VAL A 107 -2.30 7.15 -14.97
C VAL A 107 -1.09 8.05 -15.22
N LYS A 108 -0.93 9.13 -14.45
CA LYS A 108 0.27 10.00 -14.53
C LYS A 108 1.55 9.20 -14.26
N PHE A 109 1.60 8.47 -13.15
CA PHE A 109 2.78 7.68 -12.78
C PHE A 109 3.12 6.65 -13.87
N ARG A 110 2.12 5.91 -14.35
CA ARG A 110 2.28 4.92 -15.44
C ARG A 110 2.91 5.54 -16.68
N ASN A 111 2.42 6.69 -17.10
CA ASN A 111 2.84 7.33 -18.35
C ASN A 111 4.19 8.04 -18.26
N GLU A 112 4.52 8.60 -17.10
CA GLU A 112 5.69 9.47 -16.94
C GLU A 112 6.90 8.77 -16.32
N GLN A 113 6.70 7.76 -15.44
CA GLN A 113 7.76 7.23 -14.60
C GLN A 113 8.10 5.76 -14.90
N VAL A 114 7.13 4.97 -15.38
CA VAL A 114 7.32 3.52 -15.54
C VAL A 114 8.08 3.22 -16.84
N LYS A 115 9.13 2.40 -16.72
CA LYS A 115 10.03 2.07 -17.83
C LYS A 115 9.95 0.60 -18.25
N SER A 116 9.66 -0.30 -17.31
CA SER A 116 9.67 -1.74 -17.56
C SER A 116 8.31 -2.26 -17.99
N PRO A 117 8.22 -3.24 -18.91
CA PRO A 117 6.96 -3.86 -19.30
C PRO A 117 6.21 -4.51 -18.13
N SER A 118 6.92 -5.12 -17.18
CA SER A 118 6.33 -5.76 -16.00
C SER A 118 5.66 -4.74 -15.08
N ALA A 119 6.30 -3.59 -14.81
CA ALA A 119 5.70 -2.53 -14.02
C ALA A 119 4.57 -1.83 -14.77
N LEU A 120 4.70 -1.61 -16.10
CA LEU A 120 3.59 -1.11 -16.93
C LEU A 120 2.36 -2.01 -16.78
N ARG A 121 2.54 -3.34 -16.86
CA ARG A 121 1.43 -4.29 -16.72
C ARG A 121 0.78 -4.24 -15.33
N LEU A 122 1.58 -4.08 -14.27
CA LEU A 122 1.05 -3.91 -12.92
C LEU A 122 0.23 -2.61 -12.81
N MET A 123 0.74 -1.51 -13.36
CA MET A 123 0.00 -0.25 -13.36
C MET A 123 -1.29 -0.33 -14.17
N ASP A 124 -1.28 -1.00 -15.33
CA ASP A 124 -2.49 -1.25 -16.13
C ASP A 124 -3.53 -2.07 -15.34
N TYR A 125 -3.05 -3.04 -14.55
CA TYR A 125 -3.91 -3.82 -13.66
C TYR A 125 -4.54 -2.92 -12.57
N MET A 126 -3.74 -2.09 -11.89
CA MET A 126 -4.23 -1.16 -10.85
C MET A 126 -5.27 -0.20 -11.41
N ILE A 127 -4.99 0.43 -12.55
CA ILE A 127 -5.91 1.34 -13.24
C ILE A 127 -7.21 0.62 -13.62
N ALA A 128 -7.13 -0.62 -14.11
CA ALA A 128 -8.31 -1.40 -14.48
C ALA A 128 -9.17 -1.79 -13.27
N GLU A 129 -8.54 -2.06 -12.11
CA GLU A 129 -9.29 -2.33 -10.87
C GLU A 129 -9.97 -1.07 -10.33
N ASP A 130 -9.28 0.07 -10.32
CA ASP A 130 -9.85 1.35 -9.88
C ASP A 130 -11.00 1.81 -10.78
N ALA A 131 -10.94 1.51 -12.08
CA ALA A 131 -12.01 1.83 -13.02
C ALA A 131 -13.31 1.03 -12.83
N LYS A 132 -13.27 -0.07 -12.04
CA LYS A 132 -14.48 -0.89 -11.78
C LYS A 132 -15.42 -0.25 -10.77
N ILE A 133 -14.87 0.52 -9.82
CA ILE A 133 -15.62 1.28 -8.81
C ILE A 133 -14.86 2.56 -8.53
N ASP A 134 -15.46 3.69 -8.83
CA ASP A 134 -14.96 4.99 -8.43
C ASP A 134 -15.36 5.24 -6.97
N VAL A 135 -14.46 4.88 -6.03
CA VAL A 135 -14.72 5.01 -4.60
C VAL A 135 -15.06 6.45 -4.20
N LEU A 136 -14.44 7.44 -4.86
CA LEU A 136 -14.70 8.85 -4.55
C LEU A 136 -16.10 9.27 -5.03
N ALA A 137 -16.43 9.02 -6.29
CA ALA A 137 -17.72 9.42 -6.86
C ALA A 137 -18.88 8.57 -6.32
N ASP A 138 -18.74 7.24 -6.31
CA ASP A 138 -19.82 6.32 -5.94
C ASP A 138 -20.23 6.43 -4.46
N TYR A 139 -19.29 6.87 -3.59
CA TYR A 139 -19.55 7.04 -2.16
C TYR A 139 -19.57 8.50 -1.71
N ASN A 140 -19.51 9.45 -2.65
CA ASN A 140 -19.53 10.90 -2.39
C ASN A 140 -18.45 11.31 -1.37
N MET A 141 -17.21 10.96 -1.65
CA MET A 141 -16.04 11.24 -0.81
C MET A 141 -15.06 12.15 -1.56
N ASP A 142 -14.54 13.17 -0.88
CA ASP A 142 -13.53 14.08 -1.45
C ASP A 142 -12.11 13.50 -1.37
N CYS A 143 -11.87 12.64 -0.38
CA CYS A 143 -10.56 12.04 -0.14
C CYS A 143 -10.71 10.69 0.57
N VAL A 144 -9.82 9.74 0.21
CA VAL A 144 -9.63 8.47 0.91
C VAL A 144 -8.15 8.25 1.20
N CYS A 145 -7.85 7.43 2.21
CA CYS A 145 -6.49 6.93 2.44
C CYS A 145 -6.37 5.54 1.82
N GLU A 146 -5.54 5.39 0.81
CA GLU A 146 -5.29 4.10 0.17
C GLU A 146 -4.09 3.41 0.81
N LEU A 147 -4.29 2.18 1.31
CA LEU A 147 -3.22 1.28 1.74
C LEU A 147 -2.66 0.56 0.50
N MET A 148 -1.61 1.15 -0.10
CA MET A 148 -1.05 0.71 -1.37
C MET A 148 -0.11 -0.50 -1.24
N PHE A 149 0.81 -0.47 -0.26
CA PHE A 149 1.77 -1.56 -0.07
C PHE A 149 1.78 -1.98 1.39
N LEU A 150 1.49 -3.25 1.65
CA LEU A 150 1.56 -3.86 2.98
C LEU A 150 2.54 -5.03 2.93
N ALA A 151 3.63 -4.95 3.67
CA ALA A 151 4.66 -5.97 3.67
C ALA A 151 5.20 -6.26 5.07
N THR A 152 5.56 -7.51 5.30
CA THR A 152 6.29 -7.97 6.50
C THR A 152 7.39 -8.91 6.04
N LEU A 153 8.62 -8.72 6.55
CA LEU A 153 9.72 -9.64 6.27
C LEU A 153 9.33 -11.07 6.69
N PRO A 154 9.65 -12.10 5.89
CA PRO A 154 9.18 -13.48 6.13
C PRO A 154 9.53 -14.01 7.53
N GLU A 155 10.72 -13.70 8.06
CA GLU A 155 11.18 -14.12 9.38
C GLU A 155 10.37 -13.49 10.53
N PHE A 156 9.62 -12.42 10.28
CA PHE A 156 8.71 -11.76 11.21
C PHE A 156 7.23 -12.02 10.87
N GLY A 157 6.98 -12.98 10.01
CA GLY A 157 5.62 -13.40 9.66
C GLY A 157 4.85 -13.99 10.84
N ARG A 158 3.50 -14.02 10.74
CA ARG A 158 2.59 -14.58 11.74
C ARG A 158 2.62 -13.95 13.13
N LEU A 159 3.25 -12.80 13.28
CA LEU A 159 3.25 -12.00 14.52
C LEU A 159 2.12 -10.95 14.56
N GLY A 160 1.22 -10.96 13.59
CA GLY A 160 0.10 -10.02 13.49
C GLY A 160 0.48 -8.61 13.02
N LEU A 161 1.74 -8.38 12.58
CA LEU A 161 2.23 -7.04 12.24
C LEU A 161 1.45 -6.40 11.08
N GLY A 162 1.10 -7.17 10.03
CA GLY A 162 0.28 -6.67 8.92
C GLY A 162 -1.12 -6.24 9.37
N THR A 163 -1.79 -7.04 10.21
CA THR A 163 -3.10 -6.68 10.79
C THR A 163 -2.99 -5.42 11.65
N THR A 164 -1.93 -5.31 12.43
CA THR A 164 -1.68 -4.14 13.28
C THR A 164 -1.42 -2.89 12.44
N LEU A 165 -0.58 -2.95 11.41
CA LEU A 165 -0.36 -1.85 10.48
C LEU A 165 -1.67 -1.39 9.84
N THR A 166 -2.52 -2.32 9.38
CA THR A 166 -3.84 -1.98 8.80
C THR A 166 -4.75 -1.27 9.81
N LYS A 167 -4.80 -1.74 11.06
CA LYS A 167 -5.56 -1.06 12.14
C LYS A 167 -5.03 0.35 12.37
N TYR A 168 -3.72 0.53 12.42
CA TYR A 168 -3.14 1.85 12.65
C TYR A 168 -3.19 2.76 11.41
N THR A 169 -3.31 2.22 10.21
CA THR A 169 -3.67 3.03 9.03
C THR A 169 -5.07 3.64 9.19
N ILE A 170 -6.03 2.88 9.75
CA ILE A 170 -7.37 3.41 10.06
C ILE A 170 -7.30 4.47 11.16
N GLU A 171 -6.56 4.21 12.26
CA GLU A 171 -6.42 5.18 13.36
C GLU A 171 -5.72 6.46 12.92
N LEU A 172 -4.67 6.36 12.10
CA LEU A 172 -3.99 7.50 11.48
C LEU A 172 -4.96 8.31 10.60
N SER A 173 -5.73 7.62 9.75
CA SER A 173 -6.69 8.28 8.86
C SER A 173 -7.81 8.97 9.65
N ARG A 174 -8.27 8.35 10.74
CA ARG A 174 -9.26 8.94 11.64
C ARG A 174 -8.71 10.17 12.37
N ASP A 175 -7.46 10.12 12.83
CA ASP A 175 -6.78 11.27 13.45
C ASP A 175 -6.66 12.45 12.45
N ILE A 176 -6.30 12.18 11.19
CA ILE A 176 -6.26 13.20 10.12
C ILE A 176 -7.67 13.76 9.84
N LEU A 177 -8.69 12.92 9.74
CA LEU A 177 -10.08 13.35 9.52
C LEU A 177 -10.53 14.33 10.61
N GLN A 178 -10.14 14.08 11.86
CA GLN A 178 -10.50 14.89 13.03
C GLN A 178 -9.60 16.12 13.24
N GLY A 179 -8.60 16.34 12.38
CA GLY A 179 -7.66 17.45 12.53
C GLY A 179 -6.62 17.24 13.63
N GLY A 180 -6.30 15.97 13.95
CA GLY A 180 -5.40 15.61 15.03
C GLY A 180 -3.91 15.70 14.69
N HIS A 181 -3.07 15.19 15.60
CA HIS A 181 -1.60 15.31 15.52
C HIS A 181 -0.96 14.62 14.30
N ALA A 182 -1.62 13.64 13.68
CA ALA A 182 -1.08 13.00 12.48
C ALA A 182 -0.91 14.00 11.33
N LEU A 183 -1.67 15.10 11.30
CA LEU A 183 -1.51 16.18 10.32
C LEU A 183 -0.13 16.83 10.33
N GLU A 184 0.61 16.77 11.43
CA GLU A 184 1.97 17.33 11.52
C GLU A 184 2.94 16.63 10.57
N ASN A 185 2.71 15.32 10.28
CA ASN A 185 3.53 14.53 9.35
C ASN A 185 3.04 14.63 7.91
N VAL A 186 1.80 15.03 7.67
CA VAL A 186 1.22 15.17 6.33
C VAL A 186 1.91 16.29 5.58
N ALA A 187 2.24 16.05 4.31
CA ALA A 187 2.80 17.05 3.40
C ALA A 187 1.96 18.33 3.41
N GLU A 188 2.60 19.49 3.40
CA GLU A 188 1.95 20.78 3.62
C GLU A 188 0.79 21.01 2.64
N GLU A 189 0.99 20.67 1.38
CA GLU A 189 0.01 20.78 0.30
C GLU A 189 -1.18 19.84 0.43
N LEU A 190 -1.11 18.81 1.31
CA LEU A 190 -2.16 17.83 1.55
C LEU A 190 -2.86 18.01 2.90
N ARG A 191 -2.48 19.01 3.70
CA ARG A 191 -3.02 19.20 5.05
C ARG A 191 -4.49 19.63 5.10
N ASP A 192 -5.05 20.05 3.97
CA ASP A 192 -6.48 20.31 3.81
C ASP A 192 -7.30 19.04 3.54
N LYS A 193 -6.66 17.95 3.10
CA LYS A 193 -7.34 16.70 2.76
C LYS A 193 -7.80 15.97 4.02
N ARG A 194 -9.03 15.44 3.96
CA ARG A 194 -9.66 14.70 5.07
C ARG A 194 -10.18 13.37 4.54
N PRO A 195 -9.44 12.27 4.74
CA PRO A 195 -9.89 10.98 4.27
C PRO A 195 -11.17 10.55 4.99
N ALA A 196 -12.22 10.22 4.23
CA ALA A 196 -13.49 9.72 4.75
C ALA A 196 -13.53 8.20 4.90
N ALA A 197 -12.56 7.52 4.29
CA ALA A 197 -12.40 6.06 4.33
C ALA A 197 -10.94 5.66 4.17
N VAL A 198 -10.66 4.41 4.53
CA VAL A 198 -9.45 3.69 4.10
C VAL A 198 -9.87 2.65 3.07
N ASN A 199 -9.26 2.67 1.88
CA ASN A 199 -9.43 1.63 0.87
C ASN A 199 -8.15 0.82 0.68
N ALA A 200 -8.30 -0.38 0.14
CA ALA A 200 -7.19 -1.25 -0.20
C ALA A 200 -7.60 -2.25 -1.27
N LEU A 201 -6.67 -2.61 -2.13
CA LEU A 201 -6.80 -3.72 -3.05
C LEU A 201 -6.10 -4.96 -2.45
N TRP A 202 -6.89 -5.85 -1.87
CA TRP A 202 -6.40 -7.09 -1.27
C TRP A 202 -6.16 -8.15 -2.34
N THR A 203 -4.93 -8.60 -2.50
CA THR A 203 -4.51 -9.45 -3.62
C THR A 203 -4.18 -10.89 -3.22
N SER A 204 -4.37 -11.24 -1.95
CA SER A 204 -4.09 -12.59 -1.43
C SER A 204 -5.05 -13.00 -0.33
N GLU A 205 -5.23 -14.32 -0.13
CA GLU A 205 -5.99 -14.85 1.00
C GLU A 205 -5.49 -14.31 2.36
N PHE A 206 -4.19 -14.00 2.46
CA PHE A 206 -3.64 -13.42 3.69
C PHE A 206 -4.20 -12.02 3.93
N THR A 207 -4.21 -11.17 2.91
CA THR A 207 -4.72 -9.80 3.00
C THR A 207 -6.25 -9.74 3.03
N HIS A 208 -6.96 -10.65 2.35
CA HIS A 208 -8.41 -10.84 2.52
C HIS A 208 -8.77 -11.11 3.99
N ASN A 209 -8.04 -12.01 4.65
CA ASN A 209 -8.25 -12.32 6.06
C ASN A 209 -7.93 -11.13 6.98
N ILE A 210 -6.91 -10.32 6.66
CA ILE A 210 -6.62 -9.07 7.37
C ILE A 210 -7.80 -8.10 7.21
N GLY A 211 -8.22 -7.82 5.97
CA GLY A 211 -9.35 -6.93 5.68
C GLY A 211 -10.62 -7.34 6.42
N LYS A 212 -10.98 -8.62 6.35
CA LYS A 212 -12.11 -9.19 7.08
C LYS A 212 -12.00 -9.03 8.59
N ALA A 213 -10.84 -9.35 9.17
CA ALA A 213 -10.61 -9.26 10.62
C ALA A 213 -10.64 -7.82 11.15
N VAL A 214 -10.29 -6.84 10.30
CA VAL A 214 -10.28 -5.42 10.65
C VAL A 214 -11.63 -4.74 10.35
N GLY A 215 -12.49 -5.37 9.55
CA GLY A 215 -13.84 -4.89 9.26
C GLY A 215 -14.00 -4.14 7.93
N PHE A 216 -13.08 -4.34 6.98
CA PHE A 216 -13.27 -3.83 5.62
C PHE A 216 -14.48 -4.48 4.95
N LYS A 217 -15.22 -3.68 4.20
CA LYS A 217 -16.31 -4.13 3.34
C LYS A 217 -15.76 -4.32 1.92
N VAL A 218 -15.92 -5.53 1.37
CA VAL A 218 -15.58 -5.81 -0.03
C VAL A 218 -16.56 -5.09 -0.94
N LEU A 219 -16.04 -4.31 -1.87
CA LEU A 219 -16.78 -3.56 -2.87
C LEU A 219 -16.83 -4.30 -4.20
N ASN A 220 -15.70 -4.84 -4.62
CA ASN A 220 -15.56 -5.61 -5.85
C ASN A 220 -14.62 -6.80 -5.66
N LYS A 221 -14.81 -7.83 -6.48
CA LYS A 221 -13.98 -9.02 -6.50
C LYS A 221 -13.66 -9.40 -7.94
N THR A 222 -12.37 -9.49 -8.28
CA THR A 222 -11.89 -9.75 -9.63
C THR A 222 -11.06 -11.01 -9.70
N PRO A 223 -11.45 -12.02 -10.49
CA PRO A 223 -10.66 -13.22 -10.72
C PRO A 223 -9.36 -12.91 -11.47
N TYR A 224 -8.27 -13.54 -11.08
CA TYR A 224 -6.99 -13.43 -11.80
C TYR A 224 -6.99 -14.04 -13.20
N THR A 225 -8.01 -14.81 -13.54
CA THR A 225 -8.25 -15.31 -14.90
C THR A 225 -8.58 -14.22 -15.91
N GLU A 226 -8.96 -13.01 -15.47
CA GLU A 226 -9.25 -11.87 -16.34
C GLU A 226 -8.00 -11.17 -16.88
N PHE A 227 -6.84 -11.45 -16.27
CA PHE A 227 -5.60 -10.76 -16.62
C PHE A 227 -4.55 -11.73 -17.18
N GLU A 228 -3.79 -11.24 -18.14
CA GLU A 228 -2.66 -11.99 -18.68
C GLU A 228 -1.46 -11.09 -18.91
N PHE A 229 -0.26 -11.70 -18.92
CA PHE A 229 0.99 -11.06 -19.26
C PHE A 229 1.93 -12.09 -19.92
N ASN A 230 2.66 -11.72 -20.97
CA ASN A 230 3.59 -12.59 -21.69
C ASN A 230 3.01 -13.99 -22.01
N GLY A 231 1.76 -14.01 -22.55
CA GLY A 231 1.08 -15.23 -22.99
C GLY A 231 0.65 -16.20 -21.89
N LYS A 232 0.63 -15.76 -20.62
CA LYS A 232 0.10 -16.53 -19.48
C LYS A 232 -0.82 -15.69 -18.63
N ARG A 233 -1.90 -16.30 -18.17
CA ARG A 233 -2.83 -15.65 -17.24
C ARG A 233 -2.17 -15.48 -15.86
N PHE A 234 -2.65 -14.51 -15.11
CA PHE A 234 -2.16 -14.25 -13.75
C PHE A 234 -2.36 -15.46 -12.83
N ASP A 235 -3.51 -16.14 -12.90
CA ASP A 235 -3.81 -17.30 -12.06
C ASP A 235 -2.82 -18.46 -12.25
N GLU A 236 -2.28 -18.64 -13.47
CA GLU A 236 -1.28 -19.66 -13.77
C GLU A 236 0.08 -19.41 -13.09
N ARG A 237 0.41 -18.11 -12.85
CA ARG A 237 1.66 -17.73 -12.17
C ARG A 237 1.49 -17.59 -10.66
N ILE A 238 0.35 -17.09 -10.22
CA ILE A 238 0.03 -16.86 -8.80
C ILE A 238 -0.20 -18.20 -8.10
N GLY A 239 -0.81 -19.16 -8.80
CA GLY A 239 -1.15 -20.47 -8.28
C GLY A 239 -2.51 -20.51 -7.58
N PRO A 240 -2.96 -21.73 -7.16
CA PRO A 240 -4.35 -21.99 -6.77
C PRO A 240 -4.77 -21.37 -5.42
N GLN A 241 -3.82 -20.91 -4.61
CA GLN A 241 -4.10 -20.37 -3.28
C GLN A 241 -4.79 -19.00 -3.35
N HIS A 242 -4.39 -18.15 -4.29
CA HIS A 242 -4.91 -16.81 -4.45
C HIS A 242 -5.63 -16.72 -5.79
N LYS A 243 -6.96 -16.66 -5.76
CA LYS A 243 -7.79 -16.79 -6.98
C LYS A 243 -8.29 -15.45 -7.54
N PHE A 244 -8.34 -14.43 -6.70
CA PHE A 244 -8.91 -13.13 -7.04
C PHE A 244 -8.31 -12.03 -6.16
N SER A 245 -8.46 -10.79 -6.60
CA SER A 245 -8.30 -9.60 -5.77
C SER A 245 -9.65 -9.09 -5.26
N GLU A 246 -9.62 -8.35 -4.17
CA GLU A 246 -10.78 -7.68 -3.58
C GLU A 246 -10.47 -6.20 -3.38
N LEU A 247 -11.18 -5.32 -4.10
CA LEU A 247 -11.24 -3.91 -3.72
C LEU A 247 -12.14 -3.80 -2.50
N ALA A 248 -11.63 -3.24 -1.42
CA ALA A 248 -12.34 -3.15 -0.16
C ALA A 248 -12.13 -1.80 0.51
N MET A 249 -13.10 -1.39 1.34
CA MET A 249 -13.12 -0.10 2.00
C MET A 249 -13.55 -0.24 3.46
N TYR A 250 -12.92 0.56 4.32
CA TYR A 250 -13.32 0.81 5.70
C TYR A 250 -13.74 2.28 5.83
N LYS A 251 -15.02 2.55 6.10
CA LYS A 251 -15.52 3.92 6.31
C LYS A 251 -15.14 4.41 7.71
N LEU A 252 -14.58 5.62 7.81
CA LEU A 252 -14.10 6.24 9.07
C LEU A 252 -15.22 6.80 9.94
#